data_ff7c52b0ee0872595e02f7a24675b558
#
_entry.id   ff7c52b0ee0872595e02f7a24675b558
#
_cell.length_a   1.000
_cell.length_b   1.000
_cell.length_c   1.000
_cell.angle_alpha   90.00
_cell.angle_beta   90.00
_cell.angle_gamma   90.00
#
_symmetry.space_group_name_H-M   'P 1'
#
loop_
_entity.id
_entity.type
_entity.pdbx_description
1 polymer ?
#
loop_
_entity_poly.entity_id
_entity_poly.type
_entity_poly.pdbx_seq_one_letter_code
_entity_poly.pdbx_strand_id
1 'polypeptide(L)'
;MEKQNIYQDISARTGGEIYLGVVGPVRSGKSTFIKRFMELLVLPAIKDENERKRTMDELPQSGTGKIVMTTEPKFIPKEAAELPMEDMKIKIRLIDCVGFMIPGAGGNLENGQERLVKTPWFDYEVPFTKAAEYGTRKVIRDHSTIGILVTADGSFGEIPRDSYVEAEKKTVAELNEIGKPFLVLVNSERP
;
A
#
# COMPACT_ATOMS: atom_id res chain seq x y z
N MET A 1 25.79 -24.40 -0.37
CA MET A 1 25.24 -23.01 -0.24
C MET A 1 24.01 -23.13 0.60
N GLU A 2 24.11 -22.79 1.88
CA GLU A 2 22.97 -22.70 2.77
C GLU A 2 22.02 -21.64 2.20
N LYS A 3 20.77 -22.01 2.00
CA LYS A 3 19.71 -21.03 1.77
C LYS A 3 19.68 -20.14 3.01
N GLN A 4 20.38 -19.02 2.96
CA GLN A 4 20.32 -18.00 3.98
C GLN A 4 18.84 -17.64 4.11
N ASN A 5 18.27 -17.96 5.25
CA ASN A 5 16.83 -17.81 5.45
C ASN A 5 16.52 -16.30 5.49
N ILE A 6 16.14 -15.74 4.34
CA ILE A 6 15.80 -14.33 4.17
C ILE A 6 14.84 -13.85 5.25
N TYR A 7 13.95 -14.72 5.71
CA TYR A 7 13.01 -14.42 6.79
C TYR A 7 13.71 -14.23 8.13
N GLN A 8 14.76 -14.99 8.43
CA GLN A 8 15.54 -14.81 9.66
C GLN A 8 16.30 -13.50 9.64
N ASP A 9 16.87 -13.12 8.50
CA ASP A 9 17.57 -11.85 8.34
C ASP A 9 16.62 -10.66 8.49
N ILE A 10 15.44 -10.70 7.84
CA ILE A 10 14.41 -9.67 7.97
C ILE A 10 13.92 -9.60 9.42
N SER A 11 13.63 -10.75 10.05
CA SER A 11 13.16 -10.82 11.43
C SER A 11 14.18 -10.24 12.42
N ALA A 12 15.45 -10.52 12.22
CA ALA A 12 16.52 -9.97 13.06
C ALA A 12 16.64 -8.43 12.95
N ARG A 13 16.41 -7.89 11.75
CA ARG A 13 16.49 -6.44 11.49
C ARG A 13 15.27 -5.67 11.98
N THR A 14 14.11 -6.30 12.01
CA THR A 14 12.81 -5.63 12.28
C THR A 14 12.19 -5.98 13.63
N GLY A 15 12.91 -6.74 14.47
CA GLY A 15 12.34 -7.27 15.71
C GLY A 15 11.21 -8.28 15.49
N GLY A 16 11.18 -8.92 14.31
CA GLY A 16 10.17 -9.92 13.93
C GLY A 16 8.92 -9.36 13.26
N GLU A 17 8.83 -8.04 13.05
CA GLU A 17 7.72 -7.43 12.32
C GLU A 17 8.09 -7.12 10.87
N ILE A 18 7.23 -7.49 9.94
CA ILE A 18 7.36 -7.20 8.51
C ILE A 18 6.30 -6.19 8.11
N TYR A 19 6.75 -5.08 7.54
CA TYR A 19 5.90 -4.01 7.05
C TYR A 19 5.85 -4.05 5.53
N LEU A 20 4.71 -4.48 4.97
CA LEU A 20 4.47 -4.51 3.53
C LEU A 20 3.90 -3.18 3.06
N GLY A 21 4.73 -2.33 2.46
CA GLY A 21 4.29 -1.06 1.89
C GLY A 21 3.63 -1.29 0.53
N VAL A 22 2.32 -1.15 0.45
CA VAL A 22 1.56 -1.30 -0.79
C VAL A 22 1.50 0.04 -1.51
N VAL A 23 2.31 0.19 -2.54
CA VAL A 23 2.60 1.45 -3.22
C VAL A 23 2.30 1.38 -4.72
N GLY A 24 2.44 2.48 -5.43
CA GLY A 24 2.21 2.54 -6.86
C GLY A 24 1.19 3.59 -7.28
N PRO A 25 0.72 3.57 -8.53
CA PRO A 25 -0.24 4.52 -9.07
C PRO A 25 -1.56 4.54 -8.28
N VAL A 26 -2.20 5.70 -8.18
CA VAL A 26 -3.57 5.78 -7.68
C VAL A 26 -4.50 4.93 -8.56
N ARG A 27 -5.55 4.35 -8.00
CA ARG A 27 -6.54 3.48 -8.69
C ARG A 27 -5.98 2.21 -9.34
N SER A 28 -4.79 1.77 -8.95
CA SER A 28 -4.23 0.50 -9.43
C SER A 28 -4.77 -0.76 -8.72
N GLY A 29 -5.61 -0.60 -7.69
CA GLY A 29 -6.15 -1.74 -6.93
C GLY A 29 -5.42 -2.03 -5.61
N LYS A 30 -4.58 -1.12 -5.11
CA LYS A 30 -3.84 -1.29 -3.84
C LYS A 30 -4.72 -1.70 -2.67
N SER A 31 -5.76 -0.94 -2.39
CA SER A 31 -6.67 -1.23 -1.27
C SER A 31 -7.46 -2.52 -1.46
N THR A 32 -7.76 -2.90 -2.71
CA THR A 32 -8.37 -4.19 -3.05
C THR A 32 -7.40 -5.34 -2.77
N PHE A 33 -6.14 -5.19 -3.16
CA PHE A 33 -5.08 -6.16 -2.84
C PHE A 33 -4.93 -6.33 -1.33
N ILE A 34 -4.83 -5.23 -0.57
CA ILE A 34 -4.72 -5.26 0.90
C ILE A 34 -5.90 -6.01 1.50
N LYS A 35 -7.12 -5.66 1.09
CA LYS A 35 -8.32 -6.33 1.57
C LYS A 35 -8.28 -7.84 1.33
N ARG A 36 -7.97 -8.26 0.10
CA ARG A 36 -7.89 -9.67 -0.26
C ARG A 36 -6.77 -10.42 0.47
N PHE A 37 -5.61 -9.80 0.60
CA PHE A 37 -4.51 -10.37 1.37
C PHE A 37 -4.92 -10.61 2.83
N MET A 38 -5.56 -9.63 3.45
CA MET A 38 -6.04 -9.74 4.81
C MET A 38 -7.12 -10.82 4.95
N GLU A 39 -8.12 -10.84 4.05
CA GLU A 39 -9.22 -11.82 4.08
C GLU A 39 -8.73 -13.26 3.89
N LEU A 40 -7.76 -13.49 3.02
CA LEU A 40 -7.31 -14.82 2.63
C LEU A 40 -6.20 -15.38 3.52
N LEU A 41 -5.32 -14.53 4.04
CA LEU A 41 -4.11 -14.97 4.73
C LEU A 41 -4.10 -14.57 6.21
N VAL A 42 -4.52 -13.35 6.54
CA VAL A 42 -4.37 -12.83 7.90
C VAL A 42 -5.55 -13.20 8.79
N LEU A 43 -6.76 -12.88 8.38
CA LEU A 43 -7.97 -13.13 9.18
C LEU A 43 -8.15 -14.61 9.56
N PRO A 44 -7.88 -15.59 8.67
CA PRO A 44 -7.98 -17.01 9.05
C PRO A 44 -6.95 -17.45 10.11
N ALA A 45 -5.81 -16.75 10.22
CA ALA A 45 -4.78 -17.04 11.19
C ALA A 45 -5.08 -16.48 12.60
N ILE A 46 -5.95 -15.47 12.69
CA ILE A 46 -6.37 -14.87 13.97
C ILE A 46 -7.37 -15.80 14.67
N LYS A 47 -6.97 -16.34 15.82
CA LYS A 47 -7.77 -17.29 16.60
C LYS A 47 -8.83 -16.60 17.49
N ASP A 48 -8.51 -15.42 18.02
CA ASP A 48 -9.42 -14.64 18.86
C ASP A 48 -10.49 -13.95 18.00
N GLU A 49 -11.77 -14.22 18.31
CA GLU A 49 -12.88 -13.66 17.52
C GLU A 49 -13.02 -12.14 17.64
N ASN A 50 -12.68 -11.58 18.80
CA ASN A 50 -12.79 -10.13 19.00
C ASN A 50 -11.66 -9.41 18.25
N GLU A 51 -10.45 -9.98 18.27
CA GLU A 51 -9.32 -9.49 17.49
C GLU A 51 -9.63 -9.60 15.99
N ARG A 52 -10.18 -10.71 15.53
CA ARG A 52 -10.57 -10.92 14.13
C ARG A 52 -11.62 -9.91 13.67
N LYS A 53 -12.64 -9.63 14.49
CA LYS A 53 -13.67 -8.61 14.18
C LYS A 53 -13.05 -7.22 14.10
N ARG A 54 -12.23 -6.83 15.08
CA ARG A 54 -11.51 -5.53 15.03
C ARG A 54 -10.66 -5.39 13.77
N THR A 55 -9.91 -6.42 13.44
CA THR A 55 -9.09 -6.44 12.21
C THR A 55 -9.95 -6.33 10.95
N MET A 56 -11.12 -6.98 10.92
CA MET A 56 -12.09 -6.81 9.81
C MET A 56 -12.57 -5.37 9.64
N ASP A 57 -12.85 -4.69 10.75
CA ASP A 57 -13.32 -3.29 10.74
C ASP A 57 -12.23 -2.30 10.26
N GLU A 58 -10.96 -2.70 10.36
CA GLU A 58 -9.82 -1.90 9.91
C GLU A 58 -9.53 -2.03 8.41
N LEU A 59 -10.15 -3.01 7.72
CA LEU A 59 -9.93 -3.25 6.30
C LEU A 59 -10.33 -2.04 5.45
N PRO A 60 -9.58 -1.77 4.36
CA PRO A 60 -9.96 -0.75 3.42
C PRO A 60 -11.36 -1.05 2.86
N GLN A 61 -12.25 -0.10 2.96
CA GLN A 61 -13.49 -0.17 2.22
C GLN A 61 -13.15 0.01 0.75
N SER A 62 -13.32 -1.06 -0.04
CA SER A 62 -13.22 -0.98 -1.50
C SER A 62 -14.40 -0.16 -2.00
N GLY A 63 -14.22 1.17 -1.97
CA GLY A 63 -15.23 2.09 -2.46
C GLY A 63 -15.18 2.16 -3.98
N THR A 64 -16.31 1.97 -4.61
CA THR A 64 -16.60 2.47 -5.96
C THR A 64 -16.58 4.02 -6.00
N GLY A 65 -16.29 4.66 -4.87
CA GLY A 65 -16.23 6.10 -4.72
C GLY A 65 -15.03 6.72 -5.46
N LYS A 66 -15.31 7.73 -6.26
CA LYS A 66 -14.32 8.46 -7.07
C LYS A 66 -13.38 9.36 -6.24
N ILE A 67 -13.60 9.50 -4.94
CA ILE A 67 -12.91 10.51 -4.11
C ILE A 67 -11.99 9.81 -3.10
N VAL A 68 -10.71 10.14 -3.17
CA VAL A 68 -9.74 9.77 -2.13
C VAL A 68 -9.91 10.73 -0.95
N MET A 69 -10.18 10.19 0.24
CA MET A 69 -10.56 10.98 1.43
C MET A 69 -9.37 11.37 2.30
N THR A 70 -8.29 10.59 2.32
CA THR A 70 -7.13 10.83 3.19
C THR A 70 -5.83 10.67 2.43
N THR A 71 -4.83 11.44 2.81
CA THR A 71 -3.47 11.38 2.24
C THR A 71 -2.50 10.62 3.15
N GLU A 72 -2.91 10.35 4.40
CA GLU A 72 -2.07 9.68 5.37
C GLU A 72 -2.02 8.17 5.13
N PRO A 73 -0.84 7.54 5.27
CA PRO A 73 -0.71 6.10 5.26
C PRO A 73 -1.50 5.45 6.39
N LYS A 74 -2.10 4.30 6.11
CA LYS A 74 -2.82 3.50 7.10
C LYS A 74 -2.11 2.17 7.31
N PHE A 75 -1.82 1.86 8.56
CA PHE A 75 -1.29 0.55 8.97
C PHE A 75 -2.46 -0.41 9.22
N ILE A 76 -2.41 -1.58 8.56
CA ILE A 76 -3.49 -2.57 8.57
C ILE A 76 -2.90 -3.97 8.82
N PRO A 77 -3.23 -4.61 9.91
CA PRO A 77 -3.97 -4.07 11.06
C PRO A 77 -3.12 -3.06 11.86
N LYS A 78 -3.76 -2.32 12.78
CA LYS A 78 -3.04 -1.36 13.67
C LYS A 78 -2.00 -2.07 14.53
N GLU A 79 -2.34 -3.23 15.04
CA GLU A 79 -1.39 -4.13 15.73
C GLU A 79 -0.97 -5.24 14.78
N ALA A 80 0.32 -5.60 14.79
CA ALA A 80 0.83 -6.60 13.87
C ALA A 80 0.18 -7.97 14.09
N ALA A 81 -0.37 -8.55 13.02
CA ALA A 81 -0.95 -9.88 13.06
C ALA A 81 0.11 -10.98 12.95
N GLU A 82 0.00 -12.03 13.75
CA GLU A 82 0.88 -13.19 13.66
C GLU A 82 0.39 -14.15 12.56
N LEU A 83 1.29 -14.45 11.62
CA LEU A 83 1.08 -15.47 10.60
C LEU A 83 1.98 -16.68 10.86
N PRO A 84 1.45 -17.89 10.92
CA PRO A 84 2.24 -19.09 10.94
C PRO A 84 2.86 -19.30 9.54
N MET A 85 4.18 -19.51 9.49
CA MET A 85 4.89 -19.85 8.27
C MET A 85 5.84 -21.00 8.55
N GLU A 86 5.52 -22.19 8.03
CA GLU A 86 6.30 -23.41 8.27
C GLU A 86 6.68 -23.58 9.76
N ASP A 87 7.97 -23.42 10.11
CA ASP A 87 8.49 -23.61 11.46
C ASP A 87 8.59 -22.32 12.28
N MET A 88 8.07 -21.19 11.77
CA MET A 88 8.18 -19.89 12.43
C MET A 88 6.87 -19.08 12.40
N LYS A 89 6.81 -18.07 13.26
CA LYS A 89 5.75 -17.06 13.22
C LYS A 89 6.35 -15.74 12.76
N ILE A 90 5.68 -15.07 11.85
CA ILE A 90 6.02 -13.71 11.45
C ILE A 90 4.90 -12.77 11.89
N LYS A 91 5.28 -11.57 12.30
CA LYS A 91 4.33 -10.49 12.54
C LYS A 91 4.27 -9.61 11.30
N ILE A 92 3.08 -9.33 10.82
CA ILE A 92 2.88 -8.61 9.57
C ILE A 92 1.93 -7.43 9.74
N ARG A 93 2.26 -6.33 9.05
CA ARG A 93 1.37 -5.20 8.78
C ARG A 93 1.45 -4.83 7.32
N LEU A 94 0.32 -4.50 6.74
CA LEU A 94 0.27 -3.84 5.43
C LEU A 94 0.13 -2.34 5.66
N ILE A 95 0.68 -1.56 4.73
CA ILE A 95 0.58 -0.11 4.78
C ILE A 95 -0.07 0.35 3.50
N ASP A 96 -1.29 0.88 3.61
CA ASP A 96 -2.01 1.49 2.50
C ASP A 96 -1.64 2.96 2.36
N CYS A 97 -1.54 3.43 1.13
CA CYS A 97 -1.35 4.84 0.80
C CYS A 97 -2.11 5.22 -0.46
N VAL A 98 -2.28 6.50 -0.69
CA VAL A 98 -2.95 7.01 -1.90
C VAL A 98 -2.26 6.53 -3.17
N GLY A 99 -0.95 6.64 -3.23
CA GLY A 99 -0.17 6.40 -4.43
C GLY A 99 0.14 7.68 -5.20
N PHE A 100 0.95 7.54 -6.25
CA PHE A 100 1.24 8.65 -7.16
C PHE A 100 0.05 8.92 -8.07
N MET A 101 -0.30 10.19 -8.20
CA MET A 101 -1.40 10.62 -9.08
C MET A 101 -1.09 10.32 -10.54
N ILE A 102 -2.12 9.98 -11.30
CA ILE A 102 -2.03 9.65 -12.73
C ILE A 102 -3.08 10.41 -13.53
N PRO A 103 -2.84 10.63 -14.83
CA PRO A 103 -3.85 11.21 -15.72
C PRO A 103 -5.16 10.40 -15.72
N GLY A 104 -6.29 11.09 -15.67
CA GLY A 104 -7.61 10.45 -15.63
C GLY A 104 -8.10 10.00 -14.25
N ALA A 105 -7.25 10.03 -13.22
CA ALA A 105 -7.69 9.76 -11.85
C ALA A 105 -8.36 11.00 -11.26
N GLY A 106 -9.60 10.86 -10.80
CA GLY A 106 -10.34 11.91 -10.10
C GLY A 106 -10.02 11.97 -8.61
N GLY A 107 -10.46 13.07 -7.96
CA GLY A 107 -10.40 13.25 -6.51
C GLY A 107 -9.34 14.26 -6.03
N ASN A 108 -8.50 14.73 -6.94
CA ASN A 108 -7.53 15.80 -6.69
C ASN A 108 -8.09 17.22 -6.98
N LEU A 109 -9.25 17.32 -7.62
CA LEU A 109 -9.88 18.59 -7.94
C LEU A 109 -11.16 18.79 -7.14
N GLU A 110 -11.40 20.05 -6.74
CA GLU A 110 -12.62 20.53 -6.14
C GLU A 110 -12.99 21.88 -6.81
N ASN A 111 -14.20 21.97 -7.37
CA ASN A 111 -14.66 23.15 -8.11
C ASN A 111 -13.70 23.59 -9.25
N GLY A 112 -13.06 22.62 -9.91
CA GLY A 112 -12.13 22.89 -11.02
C GLY A 112 -10.72 23.35 -10.60
N GLN A 113 -10.46 23.47 -9.30
CA GLN A 113 -9.15 23.80 -8.74
C GLN A 113 -8.57 22.60 -8.00
N GLU A 114 -7.25 22.56 -7.87
CA GLU A 114 -6.61 21.50 -7.08
C GLU A 114 -7.00 21.62 -5.60
N ARG A 115 -7.49 20.52 -5.04
CA ARG A 115 -7.93 20.46 -3.65
C ARG A 115 -6.74 20.66 -2.72
N LEU A 116 -6.89 21.57 -1.76
CA LEU A 116 -5.93 21.77 -0.67
C LEU A 116 -6.29 20.87 0.51
N VAL A 117 -5.28 20.33 1.16
CA VAL A 117 -5.42 19.41 2.31
C VAL A 117 -4.41 19.74 3.40
N LYS A 118 -4.83 19.53 4.65
CA LYS A 118 -3.95 19.52 5.80
C LYS A 118 -3.36 18.12 5.97
N THR A 119 -2.10 18.06 6.34
CA THR A 119 -1.40 16.79 6.65
C THR A 119 -0.53 16.99 7.89
N PRO A 120 -0.15 15.92 8.59
CA PRO A 120 0.75 16.02 9.75
C PRO A 120 2.17 16.50 9.39
N TRP A 121 2.51 16.56 8.12
CA TRP A 121 3.88 16.85 7.66
C TRP A 121 4.12 18.30 7.29
N PHE A 122 3.05 19.09 7.17
CA PHE A 122 3.13 20.49 6.77
C PHE A 122 2.24 21.35 7.68
N ASP A 123 2.78 22.45 8.16
CA ASP A 123 2.03 23.40 9.01
C ASP A 123 1.01 24.25 8.24
N TYR A 124 0.97 24.08 6.92
CA TYR A 124 0.09 24.80 6.00
C TYR A 124 -0.62 23.81 5.06
N GLU A 125 -1.69 24.26 4.45
CA GLU A 125 -2.41 23.46 3.44
C GLU A 125 -1.57 23.31 2.16
N VAL A 126 -1.53 22.11 1.63
CA VAL A 126 -0.80 21.78 0.41
C VAL A 126 -1.73 21.15 -0.61
N PRO A 127 -1.41 21.23 -1.92
CA PRO A 127 -2.13 20.53 -2.96
C PRO A 127 -2.23 19.04 -2.65
N PHE A 128 -3.41 18.45 -2.91
CA PHE A 128 -3.67 17.03 -2.67
C PHE A 128 -2.62 16.12 -3.33
N THR A 129 -2.26 16.43 -4.58
CA THR A 129 -1.23 15.67 -5.32
C THR A 129 0.11 15.67 -4.58
N LYS A 130 0.52 16.81 -4.03
CA LYS A 130 1.76 16.92 -3.23
C LYS A 130 1.68 16.10 -1.94
N ALA A 131 0.55 16.16 -1.25
CA ALA A 131 0.32 15.39 -0.03
C ALA A 131 0.34 13.87 -0.30
N ALA A 132 -0.34 13.42 -1.35
CA ALA A 132 -0.40 12.02 -1.78
C ALA A 132 1.00 11.49 -2.15
N GLU A 133 1.76 12.27 -2.89
CA GLU A 133 3.14 11.94 -3.25
C GLU A 133 4.05 11.85 -2.02
N TYR A 134 3.96 12.82 -1.11
CA TYR A 134 4.76 12.81 0.11
C TYR A 134 4.42 11.61 1.01
N GLY A 135 3.13 11.33 1.22
CA GLY A 135 2.69 10.16 1.98
C GLY A 135 3.14 8.84 1.35
N THR A 136 3.10 8.72 0.02
CA THR A 136 3.60 7.54 -0.70
C THR A 136 5.11 7.36 -0.52
N ARG A 137 5.88 8.43 -0.62
CA ARG A 137 7.33 8.41 -0.34
C ARG A 137 7.64 8.02 1.10
N LYS A 138 6.85 8.49 2.07
CA LYS A 138 6.97 8.08 3.47
C LYS A 138 6.80 6.57 3.64
N VAL A 139 5.81 5.97 2.98
CA VAL A 139 5.63 4.51 2.99
C VAL A 139 6.84 3.82 2.39
N ILE A 140 7.32 4.27 1.23
CA ILE A 140 8.46 3.68 0.55
C ILE A 140 9.72 3.79 1.44
N ARG A 141 10.06 4.97 1.94
CA ARG A 141 11.35 5.25 2.59
C ARG A 141 11.38 4.84 4.05
N ASP A 142 10.36 5.24 4.81
CA ASP A 142 10.41 5.23 6.26
C ASP A 142 9.66 4.06 6.90
N HIS A 143 8.57 3.59 6.27
CA HIS A 143 7.63 2.70 6.96
C HIS A 143 7.68 1.25 6.48
N SER A 144 8.01 0.98 5.24
CA SER A 144 7.99 -0.40 4.72
C SER A 144 9.32 -1.12 4.87
N THR A 145 9.26 -2.43 5.15
CA THR A 145 10.38 -3.36 5.07
C THR A 145 10.52 -3.88 3.65
N ILE A 146 9.39 -4.20 3.03
CA ILE A 146 9.28 -4.72 1.66
C ILE A 146 8.26 -3.86 0.92
N GLY A 147 8.55 -3.49 -0.33
CA GLY A 147 7.61 -2.81 -1.21
C GLY A 147 6.76 -3.80 -1.99
N ILE A 148 5.46 -3.49 -2.12
CA ILE A 148 4.58 -4.16 -3.08
C ILE A 148 4.04 -3.08 -4.01
N LEU A 149 4.63 -3.00 -5.20
CA LEU A 149 4.14 -2.11 -6.24
C LEU A 149 2.93 -2.77 -6.90
N VAL A 150 1.76 -2.17 -6.72
CA VAL A 150 0.53 -2.59 -7.41
C VAL A 150 0.28 -1.63 -8.56
N THR A 151 0.20 -2.16 -9.77
CA THR A 151 -0.15 -1.42 -10.97
C THR A 151 -1.30 -2.08 -11.73
N ALA A 152 -1.67 -1.54 -12.88
CA ALA A 152 -2.79 -2.02 -13.68
C ALA A 152 -2.42 -2.09 -15.16
N ASP A 153 -2.94 -3.10 -15.84
CA ASP A 153 -2.78 -3.26 -17.31
C ASP A 153 -3.79 -2.43 -18.12
N GLY A 154 -4.73 -1.74 -17.46
CA GLY A 154 -5.78 -0.95 -18.09
C GLY A 154 -6.97 -1.78 -18.59
N SER A 155 -7.03 -3.07 -18.28
CA SER A 155 -8.15 -3.94 -18.69
C SER A 155 -9.43 -3.71 -17.90
N PHE A 156 -9.34 -3.02 -16.77
CA PHE A 156 -10.49 -2.71 -15.91
C PHE A 156 -10.62 -1.21 -15.66
N GLY A 157 -11.84 -0.74 -15.49
CA GLY A 157 -12.14 0.68 -15.28
C GLY A 157 -11.98 1.51 -16.56
N GLU A 158 -11.87 2.83 -16.39
CA GLU A 158 -11.85 3.79 -17.50
C GLU A 158 -10.45 4.38 -17.76
N ILE A 159 -9.42 3.98 -17.00
CA ILE A 159 -8.09 4.55 -17.09
C ILE A 159 -7.20 3.65 -17.95
N PRO A 160 -6.67 4.16 -19.07
CA PRO A 160 -5.86 3.36 -19.97
C PRO A 160 -4.48 3.04 -19.39
N ARG A 161 -3.86 1.97 -19.86
CA ARG A 161 -2.53 1.49 -19.41
C ARG A 161 -1.47 2.58 -19.38
N ASP A 162 -1.41 3.41 -20.41
CA ASP A 162 -0.38 4.44 -20.55
C ASP A 162 -0.39 5.46 -19.40
N SER A 163 -1.56 5.69 -18.78
CA SER A 163 -1.68 6.58 -17.62
C SER A 163 -0.91 6.10 -16.39
N TYR A 164 -0.67 4.80 -16.26
CA TYR A 164 0.00 4.20 -15.10
C TYR A 164 1.54 4.23 -15.20
N VAL A 165 2.08 4.27 -16.43
CA VAL A 165 3.50 4.01 -16.72
C VAL A 165 4.44 4.96 -15.97
N GLU A 166 4.18 6.26 -15.98
CA GLU A 166 5.09 7.24 -15.33
C GLU A 166 5.08 7.09 -13.80
N ALA A 167 3.93 6.82 -13.20
CA ALA A 167 3.83 6.58 -11.76
C ALA A 167 4.50 5.26 -11.36
N GLU A 168 4.45 4.24 -12.20
CA GLU A 168 5.21 2.99 -12.02
C GLU A 168 6.72 3.24 -12.01
N LYS A 169 7.23 3.88 -13.05
CA LYS A 169 8.65 4.22 -13.17
C LYS A 169 9.13 5.00 -11.94
N LYS A 170 8.33 5.98 -11.50
CA LYS A 170 8.62 6.77 -10.31
C LYS A 170 8.68 5.89 -9.06
N THR A 171 7.72 4.98 -8.88
CA THR A 171 7.70 4.06 -7.73
C THR A 171 8.92 3.14 -7.73
N VAL A 172 9.25 2.54 -8.88
CA VAL A 172 10.42 1.67 -9.04
C VAL A 172 11.72 2.43 -8.76
N ALA A 173 11.85 3.65 -9.28
CA ALA A 173 13.03 4.49 -9.05
C ALA A 173 13.22 4.78 -7.55
N GLU A 174 12.16 5.15 -6.83
CA GLU A 174 12.21 5.42 -5.38
C GLU A 174 12.59 4.16 -4.57
N LEU A 175 12.05 3.00 -4.93
CA LEU A 175 12.37 1.72 -4.26
C LEU A 175 13.83 1.30 -4.51
N ASN A 176 14.32 1.45 -5.75
CA ASN A 176 15.69 1.13 -6.11
C ASN A 176 16.71 2.08 -5.47
N GLU A 177 16.40 3.39 -5.40
CA GLU A 177 17.28 4.40 -4.80
C GLU A 177 17.66 4.04 -3.35
N ILE A 178 16.72 3.47 -2.61
CA ILE A 178 16.94 3.08 -1.22
C ILE A 178 17.34 1.61 -1.04
N GLY A 179 17.49 0.86 -2.14
CA GLY A 179 17.86 -0.56 -2.11
C GLY A 179 16.84 -1.45 -1.41
N LYS A 180 15.56 -1.07 -1.41
CA LYS A 180 14.51 -1.82 -0.73
C LYS A 180 14.00 -2.97 -1.61
N PRO A 181 13.88 -4.20 -1.09
CA PRO A 181 13.30 -5.31 -1.84
C PRO A 181 11.83 -5.03 -2.14
N PHE A 182 11.39 -5.37 -3.34
CA PHE A 182 10.00 -5.18 -3.74
C PHE A 182 9.53 -6.22 -4.75
N LEU A 183 8.20 -6.39 -4.81
CA LEU A 183 7.48 -7.16 -5.81
C LEU A 183 6.63 -6.23 -6.65
N VAL A 184 6.40 -6.61 -7.91
CA VAL A 184 5.47 -5.92 -8.81
C VAL A 184 4.28 -6.82 -9.07
N LEU A 185 3.08 -6.30 -8.77
CA LEU A 185 1.81 -6.96 -9.05
C LEU A 185 1.06 -6.16 -10.10
N VAL A 186 0.72 -6.81 -11.19
CA VAL A 186 -0.11 -6.23 -12.26
C VAL A 186 -1.54 -6.69 -12.06
N ASN A 187 -2.43 -5.74 -11.78
CA ASN A 187 -3.87 -6.00 -11.69
C ASN A 187 -4.46 -6.06 -13.10
N SER A 188 -5.13 -7.16 -13.40
CA SER A 188 -5.70 -7.48 -14.72
C SER A 188 -7.03 -8.21 -14.56
N GLU A 189 -7.96 -8.01 -15.50
CA GLU A 189 -9.18 -8.83 -15.59
C GLU A 189 -8.89 -10.22 -16.13
N ARG A 190 -7.81 -10.36 -16.89
CA ARG A 190 -7.41 -11.60 -17.56
C ARG A 190 -5.92 -11.86 -17.35
N PRO A 191 -5.56 -12.31 -16.14
CA PRO A 191 -4.16 -12.59 -15.80
C PRO A 191 -3.60 -13.80 -16.57
#